data_3c3c19891ac62682cab0ef4d58c41fc2
#
_entry.id   3c3c19891ac62682cab0ef4d58c41fc2
#
_cell.length_a   1.000
_cell.length_b   1.000
_cell.length_c   1.000
_cell.angle_alpha   90.00
_cell.angle_beta   90.00
_cell.angle_gamma   90.00
#
_symmetry.space_group_name_H-M   'P 1'
#
loop_
_entity.id
_entity.type
_entity.pdbx_description
1 polymer ?
#
loop_
_entity_poly.entity_id
_entity_poly.type
_entity_poly.pdbx_seq_one_letter_code
_entity_poly.pdbx_strand_id
1 'polypeptide(L)'
;MRFLSIELEKCENIKDLEKLCHTIYNQGTKHILMMRVLFLFFDYFCKHLKVKRLRLLNEEMLVNFLFELAKQRKINSMAKYVMYIRQFFDYLDRTKHYEFYFSLKNIAFAKHKDNLPKHLNSKDLKSFIYTLINYRTRSSYEKRNKCILLLIILGGLRKSEVFNLELRNIVLEKEHYILLIKGKNNKERKAFIKREMLEKSLDEWLGDSKRLSSFKGRFVFKKAKNNTTQKTCSLKGFIAKIFKLSNIDVKSYGLGLHLFRHSFATFIYDETQDLVLTSRALGHSSLLSTKIYIHTTQEHNKKVALVLGGLLRNEKSE
;
A
#
# COMPACT_ATOMS: atom_id res chain seq x y z
N MET A 1 -16.96 -13.04 6.08
CA MET A 1 -18.18 -12.88 6.88
C MET A 1 -19.00 -14.17 7.02
N ARG A 2 -19.15 -15.04 6.03
CA ARG A 2 -19.88 -16.33 6.18
C ARG A 2 -19.33 -17.25 7.29
N PHE A 3 -18.04 -17.22 7.59
CA PHE A 3 -17.43 -18.04 8.64
C PHE A 3 -17.77 -17.59 10.07
N LEU A 4 -17.98 -16.30 10.27
CA LEU A 4 -18.43 -15.76 11.56
C LEU A 4 -19.89 -16.11 11.88
N SER A 5 -20.73 -16.37 10.86
CA SER A 5 -22.15 -16.63 11.06
C SER A 5 -22.46 -17.96 11.74
N ILE A 6 -21.68 -19.01 11.46
CA ILE A 6 -22.01 -20.37 11.90
C ILE A 6 -21.62 -20.62 13.36
N GLU A 7 -20.58 -19.96 13.86
CA GLU A 7 -20.04 -20.22 15.20
C GLU A 7 -20.43 -19.17 16.24
N LEU A 8 -20.79 -17.94 15.83
CA LEU A 8 -21.27 -16.91 16.72
C LEU A 8 -22.61 -17.25 17.38
N GLU A 9 -23.43 -18.07 16.72
CA GLU A 9 -24.68 -18.60 17.28
C GLU A 9 -24.49 -19.40 18.57
N LYS A 10 -23.27 -19.92 18.79
CA LYS A 10 -22.88 -20.68 19.98
C LYS A 10 -22.21 -19.86 21.06
N CYS A 11 -21.96 -18.55 20.80
CA CYS A 11 -21.25 -17.69 21.73
C CYS A 11 -22.23 -16.92 22.61
N GLU A 12 -22.36 -17.33 23.83
CA GLU A 12 -23.24 -16.67 24.82
C GLU A 12 -22.56 -15.56 25.61
N ASN A 13 -21.24 -15.46 25.52
CA ASN A 13 -20.45 -14.49 26.29
C ASN A 13 -19.17 -14.06 25.56
N ILE A 14 -18.54 -13.00 26.10
CA ILE A 14 -17.33 -12.41 25.51
C ILE A 14 -16.18 -13.40 25.38
N LYS A 15 -16.02 -14.32 26.34
CA LYS A 15 -14.93 -15.33 26.31
C LYS A 15 -15.09 -16.33 25.16
N ASP A 16 -16.31 -16.65 24.79
CA ASP A 16 -16.57 -17.56 23.67
C ASP A 16 -16.26 -16.88 22.34
N LEU A 17 -16.60 -15.59 22.22
CA LEU A 17 -16.20 -14.79 21.07
C LEU A 17 -14.69 -14.60 20.99
N GLU A 18 -13.99 -14.45 22.12
CA GLU A 18 -12.54 -14.41 22.16
C GLU A 18 -11.93 -15.72 21.63
N LYS A 19 -12.42 -16.87 22.09
CA LYS A 19 -11.98 -18.19 21.61
C LYS A 19 -12.24 -18.33 20.11
N LEU A 20 -13.41 -17.90 19.65
CA LEU A 20 -13.78 -17.93 18.24
C LEU A 20 -12.83 -17.05 17.42
N CYS A 21 -12.57 -15.82 17.87
CA CYS A 21 -11.62 -14.92 17.21
C CYS A 21 -10.22 -15.51 17.16
N HIS A 22 -9.76 -16.18 18.21
CA HIS A 22 -8.49 -16.92 18.22
C HIS A 22 -8.47 -18.04 17.17
N THR A 23 -9.51 -18.85 17.13
CA THR A 23 -9.61 -19.97 16.19
C THR A 23 -9.57 -19.45 14.74
N ILE A 24 -10.36 -18.41 14.44
CA ILE A 24 -10.44 -17.81 13.12
C ILE A 24 -9.12 -17.13 12.74
N TYR A 25 -8.46 -16.47 13.67
CA TYR A 25 -7.17 -15.80 13.44
C TYR A 25 -6.07 -16.83 13.09
N ASN A 26 -6.02 -17.94 13.80
CA ASN A 26 -5.04 -19.00 13.55
C ASN A 26 -5.28 -19.75 12.24
N GLN A 27 -6.49 -19.75 11.72
CA GLN A 27 -6.85 -20.34 10.43
C GLN A 27 -6.48 -19.49 9.20
N GLY A 28 -5.82 -18.34 9.39
CA GLY A 28 -5.26 -17.54 8.29
C GLY A 28 -6.30 -16.83 7.43
N THR A 29 -7.35 -16.32 8.01
CA THR A 29 -8.42 -15.61 7.30
C THR A 29 -7.94 -14.35 6.57
N LYS A 30 -8.63 -13.96 5.50
CA LYS A 30 -8.37 -12.71 4.76
C LYS A 30 -8.55 -11.43 5.59
N HIS A 31 -9.16 -11.55 6.78
CA HIS A 31 -9.49 -10.45 7.69
C HIS A 31 -8.57 -10.38 8.91
N ILE A 32 -7.30 -10.75 8.77
CA ILE A 32 -6.31 -10.78 9.86
C ILE A 32 -6.30 -9.48 10.70
N LEU A 33 -6.41 -8.33 10.07
CA LEU A 33 -6.39 -7.06 10.79
C LEU A 33 -7.67 -6.85 11.63
N MET A 34 -8.83 -7.21 11.07
CA MET A 34 -10.10 -7.18 11.79
C MET A 34 -10.05 -8.10 13.01
N MET A 35 -9.57 -9.32 12.85
CA MET A 35 -9.43 -10.27 13.95
C MET A 35 -8.48 -9.78 15.04
N ARG A 36 -7.37 -9.15 14.67
CA ARG A 36 -6.45 -8.53 15.66
C ARG A 36 -7.12 -7.42 16.46
N VAL A 37 -7.94 -6.61 15.82
CA VAL A 37 -8.66 -5.52 16.50
C VAL A 37 -9.71 -6.08 17.46
N LEU A 38 -10.49 -7.06 17.02
CA LEU A 38 -11.48 -7.73 17.86
C LEU A 38 -10.83 -8.47 19.03
N PHE A 39 -9.67 -9.10 18.79
CA PHE A 39 -8.89 -9.73 19.84
C PHE A 39 -8.47 -8.73 20.91
N LEU A 40 -7.90 -7.57 20.53
CA LEU A 40 -7.54 -6.51 21.47
C LEU A 40 -8.76 -5.98 22.24
N PHE A 41 -9.89 -5.89 21.55
CA PHE A 41 -11.16 -5.49 22.14
C PHE A 41 -11.63 -6.47 23.22
N PHE A 42 -11.71 -7.75 22.90
CA PHE A 42 -12.15 -8.76 23.87
C PHE A 42 -11.16 -8.96 25.01
N ASP A 43 -9.85 -8.89 24.73
CA ASP A 43 -8.81 -8.95 25.76
C ASP A 43 -8.97 -7.82 26.80
N TYR A 44 -9.24 -6.60 26.32
CA TYR A 44 -9.50 -5.46 27.19
C TYR A 44 -10.72 -5.67 28.09
N PHE A 45 -11.84 -6.09 27.52
CA PHE A 45 -13.07 -6.29 28.29
C PHE A 45 -12.98 -7.46 29.26
N CYS A 46 -12.43 -8.59 28.85
CA CYS A 46 -12.29 -9.74 29.71
C CYS A 46 -11.29 -9.55 30.84
N LYS A 47 -10.14 -8.94 30.58
CA LYS A 47 -9.03 -8.82 31.53
C LYS A 47 -9.13 -7.56 32.39
N HIS A 48 -9.43 -6.41 31.81
CA HIS A 48 -9.44 -5.13 32.53
C HIS A 48 -10.78 -4.83 33.19
N LEU A 49 -11.89 -5.07 32.50
CA LEU A 49 -13.22 -4.73 33.03
C LEU A 49 -13.95 -5.93 33.61
N LYS A 50 -13.40 -7.15 33.51
CA LYS A 50 -14.01 -8.41 33.99
C LYS A 50 -15.43 -8.64 33.46
N VAL A 51 -15.77 -8.05 32.32
CA VAL A 51 -17.07 -8.20 31.67
C VAL A 51 -17.16 -9.59 31.03
N LYS A 52 -18.17 -10.37 31.45
CA LYS A 52 -18.31 -11.78 31.03
C LYS A 52 -19.36 -11.99 29.93
N ARG A 53 -20.23 -11.02 29.69
CA ARG A 53 -21.36 -11.14 28.75
C ARG A 53 -21.39 -9.93 27.80
N LEU A 54 -21.54 -10.17 26.52
CA LEU A 54 -21.59 -9.14 25.48
C LEU A 54 -22.70 -8.09 25.73
N ARG A 55 -23.85 -8.53 26.22
CA ARG A 55 -24.97 -7.65 26.53
C ARG A 55 -24.70 -6.62 27.64
N LEU A 56 -23.62 -6.80 28.40
CA LEU A 56 -23.20 -5.85 29.43
C LEU A 56 -22.29 -4.75 28.89
N LEU A 57 -21.91 -4.82 27.62
CA LEU A 57 -21.14 -3.75 26.98
C LEU A 57 -22.04 -2.54 26.75
N ASN A 58 -21.50 -1.37 27.10
CA ASN A 58 -22.13 -0.10 26.83
C ASN A 58 -21.22 0.83 26.03
N GLU A 59 -21.75 1.95 25.58
CA GLU A 59 -21.03 2.92 24.76
C GLU A 59 -19.82 3.50 25.48
N GLU A 60 -19.96 3.82 26.78
CA GLU A 60 -18.87 4.37 27.59
C GLU A 60 -17.67 3.42 27.68
N MET A 61 -17.90 2.14 27.93
CA MET A 61 -16.85 1.13 27.96
C MET A 61 -16.10 1.07 26.63
N LEU A 62 -16.83 1.15 25.52
CA LEU A 62 -16.26 1.12 24.18
C LEU A 62 -15.44 2.38 23.88
N VAL A 63 -15.95 3.55 24.27
CA VAL A 63 -15.24 4.81 24.14
C VAL A 63 -13.94 4.77 24.94
N ASN A 64 -14.00 4.31 26.20
CA ASN A 64 -12.81 4.16 27.05
C ASN A 64 -11.76 3.23 26.44
N PHE A 65 -12.19 2.08 25.90
CA PHE A 65 -11.28 1.20 25.16
C PHE A 65 -10.60 1.91 23.99
N LEU A 66 -11.36 2.66 23.20
CA LEU A 66 -10.84 3.38 22.06
C LEU A 66 -9.87 4.50 22.48
N PHE A 67 -10.13 5.17 23.60
CA PHE A 67 -9.21 6.15 24.18
C PHE A 67 -7.90 5.52 24.62
N GLU A 68 -7.94 4.42 25.36
CA GLU A 68 -6.73 3.70 25.78
C GLU A 68 -5.92 3.19 24.58
N LEU A 69 -6.61 2.69 23.58
CA LEU A 69 -5.95 2.25 22.34
C LEU A 69 -5.33 3.41 21.57
N ALA A 70 -5.94 4.59 21.57
CA ALA A 70 -5.45 5.79 20.91
C ALA A 70 -4.14 6.32 21.51
N LYS A 71 -3.91 6.13 22.82
CA LYS A 71 -2.64 6.48 23.46
C LYS A 71 -1.45 5.72 22.89
N GLN A 72 -1.68 4.51 22.37
CA GLN A 72 -0.64 3.60 21.87
C GLN A 72 -0.58 3.51 20.34
N ARG A 73 -1.55 4.05 19.63
CA ARG A 73 -1.71 3.85 18.18
C ARG A 73 -1.83 5.17 17.42
N LYS A 74 -1.37 5.16 16.17
CA LYS A 74 -1.52 6.31 15.28
C LYS A 74 -2.98 6.54 14.95
N ILE A 75 -3.41 7.80 14.89
CA ILE A 75 -4.78 8.25 14.60
C ILE A 75 -5.37 7.61 13.32
N ASN A 76 -4.57 7.51 12.25
CA ASN A 76 -5.00 6.87 10.99
C ASN A 76 -5.28 5.36 11.14
N SER A 77 -4.71 4.71 12.16
CA SER A 77 -5.04 3.32 12.50
C SER A 77 -6.34 3.23 13.28
N MET A 78 -6.65 4.24 14.10
CA MET A 78 -7.86 4.27 14.91
C MET A 78 -9.13 4.28 14.07
N ALA A 79 -9.16 5.06 12.98
CA ALA A 79 -10.30 5.04 12.03
C ALA A 79 -10.62 3.64 11.50
N LYS A 80 -9.60 2.83 11.22
CA LYS A 80 -9.76 1.43 10.80
C LYS A 80 -10.26 0.55 11.94
N TYR A 81 -9.78 0.76 13.15
CA TYR A 81 -10.21 0.00 14.33
C TYR A 81 -11.68 0.23 14.62
N VAL A 82 -12.12 1.49 14.64
CA VAL A 82 -13.54 1.85 14.77
C VAL A 82 -14.36 1.22 13.66
N MET A 83 -13.90 1.27 12.41
CA MET A 83 -14.59 0.65 11.29
C MET A 83 -14.78 -0.86 11.48
N TYR A 84 -13.74 -1.59 11.93
CA TYR A 84 -13.83 -3.04 12.15
C TYR A 84 -14.74 -3.40 13.33
N ILE A 85 -14.68 -2.61 14.41
CA ILE A 85 -15.58 -2.80 15.56
C ILE A 85 -17.03 -2.54 15.13
N ARG A 86 -17.30 -1.46 14.38
CA ARG A 86 -18.63 -1.20 13.81
C ARG A 86 -19.13 -2.37 12.96
N GLN A 87 -18.31 -2.85 12.02
CA GLN A 87 -18.68 -3.98 11.18
C GLN A 87 -19.04 -5.24 11.99
N PHE A 88 -18.34 -5.45 13.10
CA PHE A 88 -18.64 -6.56 14.00
C PHE A 88 -19.97 -6.39 14.70
N PHE A 89 -20.26 -5.22 15.28
CA PHE A 89 -21.53 -4.95 15.95
C PHE A 89 -22.70 -4.88 14.97
N ASP A 90 -22.52 -4.26 13.80
CA ASP A 90 -23.53 -4.26 12.72
C ASP A 90 -23.88 -5.68 12.27
N TYR A 91 -22.90 -6.57 12.30
CA TYR A 91 -23.12 -7.98 11.99
C TYR A 91 -23.97 -8.67 13.07
N LEU A 92 -23.64 -8.49 14.35
CA LEU A 92 -24.39 -9.06 15.48
C LEU A 92 -25.85 -8.56 15.51
N ASP A 93 -26.05 -7.28 15.26
CA ASP A 93 -27.37 -6.65 15.18
C ASP A 93 -28.22 -7.28 14.06
N ARG A 94 -27.66 -7.40 12.86
CA ARG A 94 -28.36 -7.99 11.70
C ARG A 94 -28.69 -9.47 11.88
N THR A 95 -27.93 -10.19 12.66
CA THR A 95 -28.18 -11.61 12.92
C THR A 95 -29.19 -11.85 14.05
N LYS A 96 -29.72 -10.76 14.66
CA LYS A 96 -30.71 -10.78 15.77
C LYS A 96 -30.27 -11.59 16.99
N HIS A 97 -28.97 -11.84 17.13
CA HIS A 97 -28.46 -12.59 18.27
C HIS A 97 -28.25 -11.73 19.51
N TYR A 98 -28.12 -10.40 19.33
CA TYR A 98 -27.94 -9.46 20.42
C TYR A 98 -28.56 -8.11 20.06
N GLU A 99 -29.39 -7.57 20.93
CA GLU A 99 -29.83 -6.18 20.88
C GLU A 99 -28.81 -5.33 21.63
N PHE A 100 -28.13 -4.45 20.92
CA PHE A 100 -27.24 -3.43 21.50
C PHE A 100 -27.96 -2.11 21.57
N TYR A 101 -28.03 -1.54 22.77
CA TYR A 101 -28.68 -0.23 23.04
C TYR A 101 -27.77 0.96 22.73
N PHE A 102 -26.67 0.79 21.99
CA PHE A 102 -25.76 1.88 21.67
C PHE A 102 -25.40 1.89 20.19
N SER A 103 -25.15 3.09 19.67
CA SER A 103 -24.78 3.31 18.28
C SER A 103 -23.33 3.80 18.18
N LEU A 104 -22.51 3.06 17.45
CA LEU A 104 -21.14 3.49 17.13
C LEU A 104 -21.08 4.54 16.02
N LYS A 105 -22.22 4.98 15.49
CA LYS A 105 -22.27 5.92 14.35
C LYS A 105 -21.64 7.28 14.70
N ASN A 106 -21.76 7.70 15.95
CA ASN A 106 -21.31 9.01 16.42
C ASN A 106 -19.84 9.02 16.89
N ILE A 107 -19.18 7.86 17.02
CA ILE A 107 -17.78 7.81 17.40
C ILE A 107 -16.94 8.13 16.16
N ALA A 108 -16.48 9.36 16.06
CA ALA A 108 -15.60 9.81 15.01
C ALA A 108 -14.21 10.15 15.59
N PHE A 109 -13.16 9.58 15.04
CA PHE A 109 -11.81 10.09 15.27
C PHE A 109 -11.51 11.17 14.24
N ALA A 110 -10.97 12.30 14.70
CA ALA A 110 -10.54 13.37 13.81
C ALA A 110 -9.62 12.79 12.74
N LYS A 111 -9.96 13.01 11.48
CA LYS A 111 -9.05 12.69 10.39
C LYS A 111 -7.83 13.57 10.55
N HIS A 112 -6.67 12.97 10.67
CA HIS A 112 -5.43 13.73 10.54
C HIS A 112 -5.42 14.38 9.15
N LYS A 113 -4.95 15.62 9.06
CA LYS A 113 -4.61 16.22 7.76
C LYS A 113 -3.79 15.19 7.00
N ASP A 114 -4.25 14.80 5.82
CA ASP A 114 -3.53 13.84 5.00
C ASP A 114 -2.17 14.46 4.68
N ASN A 115 -1.14 13.96 5.37
CA ASN A 115 0.22 14.30 4.98
C ASN A 115 0.42 13.78 3.56
N LEU A 116 0.81 14.66 2.67
CA LEU A 116 1.16 14.31 1.30
C LEU A 116 2.16 13.14 1.32
N PRO A 117 1.95 12.13 0.45
CA PRO A 117 2.84 10.98 0.43
C PRO A 117 4.25 11.44 0.08
N LYS A 118 5.23 10.98 0.88
CA LYS A 118 6.64 11.24 0.59
C LYS A 118 7.00 10.70 -0.78
N HIS A 119 7.71 11.51 -1.57
CA HIS A 119 8.27 11.17 -2.87
C HIS A 119 9.65 11.79 -3.02
N LEU A 120 10.49 11.23 -3.88
CA LEU A 120 11.76 11.83 -4.28
C LEU A 120 11.48 13.03 -5.18
N ASN A 121 12.15 14.16 -4.96
CA ASN A 121 12.12 15.25 -5.92
C ASN A 121 12.78 14.82 -7.25
N SER A 122 12.59 15.57 -8.32
CA SER A 122 13.10 15.22 -9.66
C SER A 122 14.61 15.00 -9.70
N LYS A 123 15.39 15.81 -8.98
CA LYS A 123 16.84 15.69 -8.92
C LYS A 123 17.25 14.37 -8.25
N ASP A 124 16.71 14.11 -7.08
CA ASP A 124 17.02 12.89 -6.31
C ASP A 124 16.53 11.64 -7.01
N LEU A 125 15.37 11.70 -7.67
CA LEU A 125 14.84 10.60 -8.46
C LEU A 125 15.77 10.25 -9.62
N LYS A 126 16.23 11.23 -10.39
CA LYS A 126 17.18 11.04 -11.49
C LYS A 126 18.49 10.46 -10.98
N SER A 127 19.06 11.01 -9.89
CA SER A 127 20.29 10.51 -9.27
C SER A 127 20.13 9.06 -8.79
N PHE A 128 19.02 8.74 -8.13
CA PHE A 128 18.73 7.38 -7.65
C PHE A 128 18.61 6.39 -8.81
N ILE A 129 17.86 6.72 -9.85
CA ILE A 129 17.69 5.86 -11.03
C ILE A 129 19.04 5.63 -11.72
N TYR A 130 19.82 6.68 -11.94
CA TYR A 130 21.15 6.57 -12.54
C TYR A 130 22.06 5.65 -11.74
N THR A 131 22.14 5.87 -10.43
CA THR A 131 22.93 5.02 -9.52
C THR A 131 22.45 3.57 -9.55
N LEU A 132 21.12 3.37 -9.51
CA LEU A 132 20.54 2.03 -9.51
C LEU A 132 20.83 1.27 -10.80
N ILE A 133 20.71 1.90 -11.98
CA ILE A 133 20.99 1.28 -13.27
C ILE A 133 22.46 0.88 -13.39
N ASN A 134 23.37 1.77 -12.97
CA ASN A 134 24.82 1.56 -13.08
C ASN A 134 25.41 0.71 -11.94
N TYR A 135 24.62 0.42 -10.90
CA TYR A 135 25.11 -0.38 -9.78
C TYR A 135 25.46 -1.80 -10.20
N ARG A 136 26.72 -2.21 -9.97
CA ARG A 136 27.19 -3.60 -10.21
C ARG A 136 26.78 -4.48 -9.03
N THR A 137 25.89 -5.41 -9.29
CA THR A 137 25.39 -6.35 -8.29
C THR A 137 26.39 -7.44 -7.96
N ARG A 138 26.51 -7.81 -6.67
CA ARG A 138 27.50 -8.81 -6.17
C ARG A 138 26.85 -10.14 -5.79
N SER A 139 25.53 -10.21 -5.70
CA SER A 139 24.81 -11.41 -5.28
C SER A 139 23.46 -11.53 -5.97
N SER A 140 22.91 -12.73 -6.01
CA SER A 140 21.56 -12.99 -6.55
C SER A 140 20.48 -12.18 -5.81
N TYR A 141 20.66 -11.89 -4.52
CA TYR A 141 19.75 -11.02 -3.78
C TYR A 141 19.79 -9.57 -4.26
N GLU A 142 20.97 -9.04 -4.57
CA GLU A 142 21.12 -7.70 -5.12
C GLU A 142 20.55 -7.60 -6.52
N LYS A 143 20.80 -8.60 -7.40
CA LYS A 143 20.21 -8.69 -8.75
C LYS A 143 18.67 -8.65 -8.68
N ARG A 144 18.11 -9.50 -7.82
CA ARG A 144 16.66 -9.52 -7.57
C ARG A 144 16.14 -8.16 -7.09
N ASN A 145 16.79 -7.57 -6.09
CA ASN A 145 16.36 -6.33 -5.48
C ASN A 145 16.47 -5.14 -6.44
N LYS A 146 17.52 -5.10 -7.25
CA LYS A 146 17.70 -4.13 -8.32
C LYS A 146 16.57 -4.23 -9.35
N CYS A 147 16.26 -5.42 -9.83
CA CYS A 147 15.18 -5.65 -10.79
C CYS A 147 13.81 -5.25 -10.20
N ILE A 148 13.51 -5.60 -8.93
CA ILE A 148 12.28 -5.19 -8.22
C ILE A 148 12.16 -3.67 -8.18
N LEU A 149 13.23 -2.95 -7.82
CA LEU A 149 13.21 -1.50 -7.72
C LEU A 149 13.01 -0.83 -9.07
N LEU A 150 13.68 -1.31 -10.12
CA LEU A 150 13.51 -0.81 -11.48
C LEU A 150 12.06 -0.97 -11.96
N LEU A 151 11.43 -2.11 -11.73
CA LEU A 151 10.02 -2.33 -12.07
C LEU A 151 9.08 -1.37 -11.35
N ILE A 152 9.37 -1.04 -10.09
CA ILE A 152 8.53 -0.12 -9.31
C ILE A 152 8.75 1.33 -9.76
N ILE A 153 10.01 1.75 -9.93
CA ILE A 153 10.35 3.15 -10.17
C ILE A 153 10.13 3.58 -11.62
N LEU A 154 10.29 2.66 -12.58
CA LEU A 154 10.11 2.92 -14.01
C LEU A 154 8.71 2.56 -14.51
N GLY A 155 8.07 1.54 -13.93
CA GLY A 155 6.74 1.07 -14.35
C GLY A 155 5.61 1.44 -13.38
N GLY A 156 5.92 2.12 -12.28
CA GLY A 156 4.93 2.50 -11.27
C GLY A 156 4.21 1.33 -10.62
N LEU A 157 4.84 0.14 -10.53
CA LEU A 157 4.20 -1.06 -10.01
C LEU A 157 4.00 -0.99 -8.48
N ARG A 158 2.88 -1.58 -8.00
CA ARG A 158 2.70 -1.85 -6.57
C ARG A 158 3.57 -3.04 -6.15
N LYS A 159 3.97 -3.07 -4.88
CA LYS A 159 4.70 -4.23 -4.32
C LYS A 159 4.02 -5.56 -4.66
N SER A 160 2.70 -5.65 -4.47
CA SER A 160 1.94 -6.88 -4.78
C SER A 160 1.93 -7.21 -6.26
N GLU A 161 1.90 -6.21 -7.16
CA GLU A 161 1.95 -6.40 -8.61
C GLU A 161 3.29 -6.98 -9.03
N VAL A 162 4.40 -6.46 -8.50
CA VAL A 162 5.75 -7.00 -8.79
C VAL A 162 5.87 -8.46 -8.35
N PHE A 163 5.44 -8.79 -7.13
CA PHE A 163 5.56 -10.16 -6.62
C PHE A 163 4.55 -11.14 -7.25
N ASN A 164 3.52 -10.65 -7.92
CA ASN A 164 2.57 -11.47 -8.68
C ASN A 164 2.85 -11.44 -10.19
N LEU A 165 3.89 -10.73 -10.65
CA LEU A 165 4.26 -10.67 -12.06
C LEU A 165 4.75 -12.05 -12.53
N GLU A 166 4.13 -12.56 -13.58
CA GLU A 166 4.50 -13.82 -14.21
C GLU A 166 5.42 -13.55 -15.39
N LEU A 167 6.33 -14.48 -15.69
CA LEU A 167 7.29 -14.32 -16.77
C LEU A 167 6.60 -14.11 -18.14
N ARG A 168 5.51 -14.86 -18.39
CA ARG A 168 4.70 -14.73 -19.62
C ARG A 168 4.02 -13.35 -19.79
N ASN A 169 3.97 -12.57 -18.74
CA ASN A 169 3.37 -11.22 -18.72
C ASN A 169 4.42 -10.12 -18.97
N ILE A 170 5.66 -10.49 -19.28
CA ILE A 170 6.71 -9.58 -19.71
C ILE A 170 6.95 -9.83 -21.19
N VAL A 171 6.54 -8.91 -22.02
CA VAL A 171 6.68 -9.00 -23.49
C VAL A 171 7.68 -7.94 -23.93
N LEU A 172 8.68 -8.34 -24.70
CA LEU A 172 9.59 -7.41 -25.37
C LEU A 172 9.00 -7.05 -26.75
N GLU A 173 8.73 -5.78 -26.95
CA GLU A 173 8.25 -5.25 -28.21
C GLU A 173 9.13 -4.06 -28.64
N LYS A 174 9.93 -4.26 -29.67
CA LYS A 174 10.89 -3.26 -30.19
C LYS A 174 11.77 -2.69 -29.05
N GLU A 175 11.56 -1.42 -28.73
CA GLU A 175 12.36 -0.66 -27.77
C GLU A 175 11.79 -0.69 -26.33
N HIS A 176 10.74 -1.46 -26.08
CA HIS A 176 10.04 -1.43 -24.79
C HIS A 176 9.72 -2.83 -24.28
N TYR A 177 9.83 -3.00 -22.97
CA TYR A 177 9.16 -4.07 -22.24
C TYR A 177 7.74 -3.65 -21.93
N ILE A 178 6.78 -4.47 -22.32
CA ILE A 178 5.37 -4.33 -21.95
C ILE A 178 5.07 -5.30 -20.83
N LEU A 179 4.65 -4.77 -19.69
CA LEU A 179 4.26 -5.54 -18.51
C LEU A 179 2.74 -5.63 -18.44
N LEU A 180 2.19 -6.84 -18.57
CA LEU A 180 0.77 -7.10 -18.39
C LEU A 180 0.47 -7.31 -16.91
N ILE A 181 -0.07 -6.30 -16.25
CA ILE A 181 -0.24 -6.26 -14.80
C ILE A 181 -1.67 -6.55 -14.42
N LYS A 182 -1.88 -7.60 -13.62
CA LYS A 182 -3.17 -7.92 -13.00
C LYS A 182 -3.30 -7.19 -11.67
N GLY A 183 -4.21 -6.24 -11.61
CA GLY A 183 -4.51 -5.44 -10.43
C GLY A 183 -5.58 -6.08 -9.53
N LYS A 184 -6.03 -5.30 -8.53
CA LYS A 184 -7.13 -5.69 -7.66
C LYS A 184 -8.44 -5.77 -8.46
N ASN A 185 -9.32 -6.75 -8.15
CA ASN A 185 -10.60 -7.00 -8.83
C ASN A 185 -10.46 -7.35 -10.33
N ASN A 186 -9.42 -8.10 -10.70
CA ASN A 186 -9.15 -8.54 -12.08
C ASN A 186 -8.98 -7.40 -13.11
N LYS A 187 -8.75 -6.16 -12.66
CA LYS A 187 -8.45 -5.07 -13.59
C LYS A 187 -7.04 -5.25 -14.13
N GLU A 188 -6.91 -5.21 -15.45
CA GLU A 188 -5.63 -5.31 -16.12
C GLU A 188 -5.15 -3.94 -16.58
N ARG A 189 -3.83 -3.74 -16.55
CA ARG A 189 -3.17 -2.58 -17.15
C ARG A 189 -1.86 -2.98 -17.78
N LYS A 190 -1.40 -2.17 -18.71
CA LYS A 190 -0.06 -2.27 -19.30
C LYS A 190 0.85 -1.22 -18.67
N ALA A 191 2.09 -1.59 -18.38
CA ALA A 191 3.16 -0.63 -18.09
C ALA A 191 4.26 -0.82 -19.12
N PHE A 192 4.86 0.30 -19.57
CA PHE A 192 5.89 0.32 -20.59
C PHE A 192 7.19 0.79 -19.96
N ILE A 193 8.29 0.05 -20.18
CA ILE A 193 9.62 0.40 -19.70
C ILE A 193 10.57 0.30 -20.88
N LYS A 194 11.38 1.34 -21.11
CA LYS A 194 12.42 1.29 -22.15
C LYS A 194 13.34 0.09 -21.94
N ARG A 195 13.63 -0.62 -23.04
CA ARG A 195 14.46 -1.81 -23.07
C ARG A 195 15.81 -1.59 -22.39
N GLU A 196 16.53 -0.53 -22.77
CA GLU A 196 17.85 -0.17 -22.26
C GLU A 196 17.92 -0.01 -20.73
N MET A 197 16.79 0.39 -20.09
CA MET A 197 16.74 0.62 -18.65
C MET A 197 16.48 -0.64 -17.82
N LEU A 198 15.94 -1.70 -18.41
CA LEU A 198 15.51 -2.89 -17.67
C LEU A 198 16.26 -4.16 -18.08
N GLU A 199 16.58 -4.33 -19.37
CA GLU A 199 17.07 -5.58 -19.98
C GLU A 199 18.19 -6.23 -19.18
N LYS A 200 19.31 -5.53 -19.02
CA LYS A 200 20.48 -6.05 -18.30
C LYS A 200 20.13 -6.58 -16.90
N SER A 201 19.31 -5.83 -16.16
CA SER A 201 18.94 -6.21 -14.78
C SER A 201 17.96 -7.38 -14.75
N LEU A 202 17.08 -7.47 -15.73
CA LEU A 202 16.14 -8.57 -15.88
C LEU A 202 16.87 -9.85 -16.26
N ASP A 203 17.77 -9.81 -17.23
CA ASP A 203 18.55 -10.95 -17.71
C ASP A 203 19.51 -11.49 -16.63
N GLU A 204 20.19 -10.57 -15.90
CA GLU A 204 21.04 -10.96 -14.78
C GLU A 204 20.24 -11.69 -13.69
N TRP A 205 19.03 -11.23 -13.39
CA TRP A 205 18.15 -11.87 -12.41
C TRP A 205 17.59 -13.20 -12.93
N LEU A 206 17.11 -13.25 -14.16
CA LEU A 206 16.56 -14.48 -14.76
C LEU A 206 17.63 -15.55 -14.93
N GLY A 207 18.84 -15.17 -15.33
CA GLY A 207 19.99 -16.08 -15.41
C GLY A 207 20.32 -16.73 -14.07
N ASP A 208 20.36 -15.95 -12.99
CA ASP A 208 20.59 -16.48 -11.63
C ASP A 208 19.40 -17.28 -11.10
N SER A 209 18.16 -16.85 -11.38
CA SER A 209 16.96 -17.51 -10.88
C SER A 209 16.79 -18.92 -11.45
N LYS A 210 17.19 -19.14 -12.70
CA LYS A 210 17.19 -20.46 -13.35
C LYS A 210 18.17 -21.44 -12.69
N ARG A 211 19.27 -20.95 -12.14
CA ARG A 211 20.27 -21.74 -11.42
C ARG A 211 19.85 -22.11 -9.99
N LEU A 212 18.94 -21.33 -9.39
CA LEU A 212 18.41 -21.64 -8.08
C LEU A 212 17.44 -22.81 -8.20
N SER A 213 17.79 -23.98 -7.67
CA SER A 213 17.01 -25.24 -7.70
C SER A 213 15.55 -25.12 -7.22
N SER A 214 15.21 -23.98 -6.63
CA SER A 214 13.91 -23.68 -6.09
C SER A 214 13.03 -22.81 -7.03
N PHE A 215 13.50 -22.44 -8.23
CA PHE A 215 12.74 -21.63 -9.17
C PHE A 215 11.90 -22.51 -10.10
N LYS A 216 10.66 -22.74 -9.75
CA LYS A 216 9.66 -23.34 -10.63
C LYS A 216 8.81 -22.25 -11.28
N GLY A 217 9.34 -21.64 -12.23
CA GLY A 217 9.00 -21.01 -13.51
C GLY A 217 7.80 -20.09 -13.69
N ARG A 218 6.83 -19.90 -12.79
CA ARG A 218 5.66 -19.08 -13.13
C ARG A 218 5.85 -17.60 -12.80
N PHE A 219 6.37 -17.28 -11.63
CA PHE A 219 6.51 -15.89 -11.16
C PHE A 219 7.94 -15.41 -11.31
N VAL A 220 8.12 -14.15 -11.76
CA VAL A 220 9.45 -13.52 -11.90
C VAL A 220 10.18 -13.45 -10.55
N PHE A 221 9.43 -13.16 -9.49
CA PHE A 221 9.96 -13.11 -8.12
C PHE A 221 9.24 -14.10 -7.23
N LYS A 222 9.95 -15.16 -6.80
CA LYS A 222 9.35 -16.19 -5.95
C LYS A 222 8.88 -15.63 -4.62
N LYS A 223 7.63 -15.93 -4.23
CA LYS A 223 7.17 -15.79 -2.85
C LYS A 223 7.79 -16.93 -2.03
N ALA A 224 8.61 -16.62 -1.02
CA ALA A 224 9.01 -17.65 -0.08
C ALA A 224 7.83 -18.06 0.78
N LYS A 225 7.60 -19.34 0.89
CA LYS A 225 6.49 -19.87 1.67
C LYS A 225 6.59 -19.54 3.17
N ASN A 226 7.77 -19.37 3.77
CA ASN A 226 7.90 -19.34 5.22
C ASN A 226 8.91 -18.33 5.83
N ASN A 227 9.31 -17.24 5.15
CA ASN A 227 10.25 -16.29 5.76
C ASN A 227 10.02 -14.85 5.30
N THR A 228 8.97 -14.23 5.84
CA THR A 228 8.59 -12.85 5.51
C THR A 228 9.55 -11.80 6.05
N THR A 229 10.20 -12.04 7.19
CA THR A 229 11.08 -11.09 7.89
C THR A 229 12.44 -10.89 7.22
N GLN A 230 13.12 -11.95 6.84
CA GLN A 230 14.44 -11.87 6.21
C GLN A 230 14.45 -11.17 4.84
N LYS A 231 13.35 -11.23 4.09
CA LYS A 231 13.25 -10.68 2.72
C LYS A 231 12.97 -9.21 2.66
N THR A 232 12.19 -8.68 3.58
CA THR A 232 11.94 -7.24 3.69
C THR A 232 13.18 -6.51 4.23
N CYS A 233 13.94 -7.11 5.14
CA CYS A 233 15.18 -6.53 5.65
C CYS A 233 16.25 -6.43 4.56
N SER A 234 16.44 -7.46 3.72
CA SER A 234 17.42 -7.42 2.64
C SER A 234 17.11 -6.37 1.58
N LEU A 235 15.82 -6.17 1.24
CA LEU A 235 15.39 -5.15 0.27
C LEU A 235 15.53 -3.74 0.83
N LYS A 236 15.17 -3.52 2.10
CA LYS A 236 15.38 -2.23 2.77
C LYS A 236 16.86 -1.87 2.88
N GLY A 237 17.72 -2.84 3.23
CA GLY A 237 19.16 -2.63 3.26
C GLY A 237 19.74 -2.29 1.89
N PHE A 238 19.25 -2.93 0.83
CA PHE A 238 19.65 -2.60 -0.53
C PHE A 238 19.21 -1.18 -0.94
N ILE A 239 17.97 -0.79 -0.62
CA ILE A 239 17.47 0.57 -0.84
C ILE A 239 18.37 1.58 -0.12
N ALA A 240 18.67 1.37 1.17
CA ALA A 240 19.54 2.26 1.94
C ALA A 240 20.93 2.39 1.32
N LYS A 241 21.48 1.29 0.80
CA LYS A 241 22.76 1.27 0.09
C LYS A 241 22.73 2.15 -1.18
N ILE A 242 21.68 2.04 -2.00
CA ILE A 242 21.55 2.87 -3.19
C ILE A 242 21.37 4.35 -2.82
N PHE A 243 20.57 4.67 -1.80
CA PHE A 243 20.44 6.04 -1.29
C PHE A 243 21.80 6.64 -0.91
N LYS A 244 22.61 5.89 -0.14
CA LYS A 244 23.96 6.32 0.24
C LYS A 244 24.85 6.58 -0.97
N LEU A 245 24.83 5.68 -1.96
CA LEU A 245 25.61 5.83 -3.20
C LEU A 245 25.13 6.98 -4.08
N SER A 246 23.86 7.36 -3.97
CA SER A 246 23.27 8.50 -4.70
C SER A 246 23.45 9.83 -3.96
N ASN A 247 24.07 9.85 -2.78
CA ASN A 247 24.20 11.01 -1.89
C ASN A 247 22.84 11.63 -1.49
N ILE A 248 21.83 10.77 -1.27
CA ILE A 248 20.49 11.19 -0.87
C ILE A 248 20.25 10.83 0.60
N ASP A 249 19.75 11.78 1.40
CA ASP A 249 19.43 11.52 2.81
C ASP A 249 18.18 10.65 2.97
N VAL A 250 18.40 9.45 3.50
CA VAL A 250 17.34 8.47 3.78
C VAL A 250 16.31 8.98 4.80
N LYS A 251 16.72 9.82 5.76
CA LYS A 251 15.84 10.32 6.83
C LYS A 251 14.71 11.17 6.26
N SER A 252 14.97 11.90 5.19
CA SER A 252 13.99 12.75 4.51
C SER A 252 12.86 11.93 3.87
N TYR A 253 13.17 10.75 3.33
CA TYR A 253 12.26 9.99 2.46
C TYR A 253 11.77 8.69 3.08
N GLY A 254 12.64 7.97 3.79
CA GLY A 254 12.36 6.61 4.28
C GLY A 254 12.66 5.53 3.24
N LEU A 255 12.43 4.26 3.61
CA LEU A 255 12.85 3.07 2.84
C LEU A 255 11.65 2.23 2.33
N GLY A 256 10.49 2.84 2.21
CA GLY A 256 9.29 2.14 1.76
C GLY A 256 9.21 2.02 0.24
N LEU A 257 8.77 0.86 -0.28
CA LEU A 257 8.58 0.69 -1.73
C LEU A 257 7.51 1.63 -2.32
N HIS A 258 6.55 2.07 -1.52
CA HIS A 258 5.55 3.06 -1.96
C HIS A 258 6.17 4.42 -2.29
N LEU A 259 7.30 4.78 -1.66
CA LEU A 259 8.05 5.98 -1.99
C LEU A 259 8.35 6.06 -3.49
N PHE A 260 8.91 5.00 -4.07
CA PHE A 260 9.31 4.97 -5.48
C PHE A 260 8.12 5.03 -6.43
N ARG A 261 7.01 4.38 -6.08
CA ARG A 261 5.78 4.50 -6.86
C ARG A 261 5.17 5.91 -6.76
N HIS A 262 5.24 6.54 -5.60
CA HIS A 262 4.81 7.94 -5.45
C HIS A 262 5.72 8.87 -6.24
N SER A 263 7.04 8.64 -6.21
CA SER A 263 8.01 9.40 -7.02
C SER A 263 7.73 9.25 -8.51
N PHE A 264 7.45 8.04 -9.00
CA PHE A 264 7.03 7.81 -10.38
C PHE A 264 5.77 8.62 -10.72
N ALA A 265 4.77 8.58 -9.87
CA ALA A 265 3.50 9.26 -10.12
C ALA A 265 3.66 10.79 -10.14
N THR A 266 4.38 11.34 -9.16
CA THR A 266 4.66 12.77 -9.08
C THR A 266 5.47 13.23 -10.29
N PHE A 267 6.52 12.48 -10.64
CA PHE A 267 7.37 12.82 -11.80
C PHE A 267 6.56 12.82 -13.11
N ILE A 268 5.73 11.80 -13.35
CA ILE A 268 4.88 11.76 -14.56
C ILE A 268 3.90 12.92 -14.57
N TYR A 269 3.27 13.22 -13.43
CA TYR A 269 2.35 14.36 -13.35
C TYR A 269 3.05 15.69 -13.56
N ASP A 270 4.22 15.90 -12.97
CA ASP A 270 4.98 17.14 -13.11
C ASP A 270 5.42 17.38 -14.56
N GLU A 271 5.84 16.34 -15.27
CA GLU A 271 6.28 16.41 -16.67
C GLU A 271 5.12 16.58 -17.65
N THR A 272 3.98 15.95 -17.40
CA THR A 272 2.89 15.89 -18.38
C THR A 272 1.71 16.80 -18.04
N GLN A 273 1.56 17.18 -16.77
CA GLN A 273 0.40 17.90 -16.20
C GLN A 273 -0.94 17.19 -16.50
N ASP A 274 -0.89 15.91 -16.88
CA ASP A 274 -2.05 15.09 -17.19
C ASP A 274 -2.35 14.09 -16.06
N LEU A 275 -3.40 14.40 -15.30
CA LEU A 275 -3.87 13.56 -14.19
C LEU A 275 -4.47 12.24 -14.69
N VAL A 276 -5.08 12.24 -15.86
CA VAL A 276 -5.72 11.04 -16.43
C VAL A 276 -4.63 10.07 -16.89
N LEU A 277 -3.61 10.57 -17.59
CA LEU A 277 -2.44 9.79 -17.97
C LEU A 277 -1.75 9.19 -16.74
N THR A 278 -1.48 10.01 -15.72
CA THR A 278 -0.88 9.57 -14.46
C THR A 278 -1.72 8.48 -13.78
N SER A 279 -3.03 8.67 -13.72
CA SER A 279 -3.97 7.71 -13.13
C SER A 279 -3.97 6.36 -13.88
N ARG A 280 -3.98 6.41 -15.20
CA ARG A 280 -3.90 5.22 -16.07
C ARG A 280 -2.57 4.50 -15.91
N ALA A 281 -1.45 5.23 -15.90
CA ALA A 281 -0.12 4.67 -15.67
C ALA A 281 -0.01 3.94 -14.33
N LEU A 282 -0.65 4.47 -13.29
CA LEU A 282 -0.71 3.84 -11.97
C LEU A 282 -1.75 2.71 -11.87
N GLY A 283 -2.72 2.63 -12.78
CA GLY A 283 -3.85 1.71 -12.68
C GLY A 283 -4.74 2.02 -11.47
N HIS A 284 -5.05 3.29 -11.26
CA HIS A 284 -6.03 3.70 -10.26
C HIS A 284 -7.45 3.51 -10.81
N SER A 285 -8.33 2.95 -9.99
CA SER A 285 -9.75 2.78 -10.35
C SER A 285 -10.57 4.06 -10.19
N SER A 286 -10.02 5.06 -9.50
CA SER A 286 -10.64 6.36 -9.26
C SER A 286 -9.58 7.46 -9.36
N LEU A 287 -9.90 8.53 -10.07
CA LEU A 287 -9.09 9.75 -10.16
C LEU A 287 -8.85 10.40 -8.79
N LEU A 288 -9.78 10.21 -7.83
CA LEU A 288 -9.62 10.67 -6.45
C LEU A 288 -8.33 10.15 -5.81
N SER A 289 -7.91 8.91 -6.13
CA SER A 289 -6.65 8.34 -5.65
C SER A 289 -5.42 9.03 -6.24
N THR A 290 -5.58 9.77 -7.33
CA THR A 290 -4.49 10.45 -8.04
C THR A 290 -4.44 11.95 -7.70
N LYS A 291 -5.53 12.52 -7.15
CA LYS A 291 -5.58 13.92 -6.70
C LYS A 291 -4.47 14.30 -5.71
N ILE A 292 -3.95 13.33 -4.96
CA ILE A 292 -2.84 13.55 -4.01
C ILE A 292 -1.53 14.00 -4.67
N TYR A 293 -1.41 13.84 -6.00
CA TYR A 293 -0.24 14.30 -6.77
C TYR A 293 -0.45 15.70 -7.36
N ILE A 294 -1.66 16.25 -7.29
CA ILE A 294 -1.91 17.65 -7.66
C ILE A 294 -1.39 18.52 -6.51
N HIS A 295 -0.17 18.97 -6.64
CA HIS A 295 0.34 19.98 -5.75
C HIS A 295 -0.15 21.34 -6.26
N THR A 296 -1.05 21.98 -5.53
CA THR A 296 -1.40 23.40 -5.74
C THR A 296 -0.20 24.24 -5.32
N THR A 297 0.79 24.34 -6.18
CA THR A 297 1.92 25.24 -5.99
C THR A 297 1.53 26.63 -6.44
N GLN A 298 2.15 27.66 -5.87
CA GLN A 298 2.02 29.04 -6.35
C GLN A 298 2.33 29.17 -7.86
N GLU A 299 3.13 28.25 -8.42
CA GLU A 299 3.43 28.16 -9.85
C GLU A 299 2.20 27.83 -10.70
N HIS A 300 1.27 26.99 -10.22
CA HIS A 300 0.01 26.73 -10.95
C HIS A 300 -0.85 27.98 -11.03
N ASN A 301 -0.94 28.75 -9.96
CA ASN A 301 -1.68 30.01 -9.94
C ASN A 301 -1.01 31.07 -10.86
N LYS A 302 0.33 31.08 -10.92
CA LYS A 302 1.07 31.93 -11.87
C LYS A 302 0.83 31.52 -13.33
N LYS A 303 0.77 30.20 -13.63
CA LYS A 303 0.43 29.71 -14.98
C LYS A 303 -0.99 30.13 -15.39
N VAL A 304 -1.97 30.06 -14.50
CA VAL A 304 -3.32 30.54 -14.76
C VAL A 304 -3.31 32.05 -15.09
N ALA A 305 -2.59 32.85 -14.30
CA ALA A 305 -2.44 34.29 -14.57
C ALA A 305 -1.74 34.57 -15.91
N LEU A 306 -0.74 33.78 -16.29
CA LEU A 306 -0.05 33.90 -17.58
C LEU A 306 -0.95 33.57 -18.76
N VAL A 307 -1.74 32.49 -18.64
CA VAL A 307 -2.72 32.09 -19.69
C VAL A 307 -3.77 33.17 -19.87
N LEU A 308 -4.36 33.70 -18.78
CA LEU A 308 -5.32 34.78 -18.84
C LEU A 308 -4.68 36.11 -19.36
N GLY A 309 -3.43 36.41 -18.96
CA GLY A 309 -2.70 37.55 -19.49
C GLY A 309 -2.39 37.45 -20.98
N GLY A 310 -2.28 36.23 -21.51
CA GLY A 310 -2.12 35.96 -22.96
C GLY A 310 -3.36 36.36 -23.80
N LEU A 311 -4.55 36.24 -23.24
CA LEU A 311 -5.79 36.64 -23.91
C LEU A 311 -5.84 38.15 -24.19
N LEU A 312 -5.28 38.96 -23.31
CA LEU A 312 -5.25 40.41 -23.46
C LEU A 312 -4.15 40.90 -24.44
N ARG A 313 -3.19 40.06 -24.81
CA ARG A 313 -2.12 40.43 -25.77
C ARG A 313 -2.55 40.22 -27.23
N ASN A 314 -3.49 39.35 -27.50
CA ASN A 314 -3.96 39.06 -28.85
C ASN A 314 -4.95 40.14 -29.40
N GLU A 315 -5.43 41.07 -28.58
CA GLU A 315 -6.32 42.16 -29.01
C GLU A 315 -5.60 43.44 -29.44
N LYS A 316 -4.26 43.46 -29.42
CA LYS A 316 -3.46 44.65 -29.81
C LYS A 316 -2.66 44.48 -31.12
N SER A 317 -3.00 43.49 -31.93
CA SER A 317 -2.35 43.25 -33.23
C SER A 317 -3.38 43.12 -34.36
N GLU A 318 -4.40 44.03 -34.37
CA GLU A 318 -5.17 44.40 -35.53
C GLU A 318 -5.13 45.91 -35.78
#